data_9c995151aefa51dca0b75c6f115436cb
#
_entry.id   9c995151aefa51dca0b75c6f115436cb
#
_cell.length_a   1.000
_cell.length_b   1.000
_cell.length_c   1.000
_cell.angle_alpha   90.00
_cell.angle_beta   90.00
_cell.angle_gamma   90.00
#
_symmetry.space_group_name_H-M   'P 1'
#
loop_
_entity.id
_entity.type
_entity.pdbx_description
1 polymer ?
#
loop_
_entity_poly.entity_id
_entity_poly.type
_entity_poly.pdbx_seq_one_letter_code
_entity_poly.pdbx_strand_id
1 'polypeptide(L)'
;MNTAPESDLAAGPVQLPHSPLPAYYRDEVEHQRFLRRIFDETASDYDRIERVLAMGTGPRYRRMALQRAGLAPGDKVVDVGIGTGLLAREACAQIGAAGSLVGIDPSPGMLKQVALRGIQLRVGRAEQLPCADGEADFLSLGYAFRHVSDVGRAFAEFYRVLRPGGKLLVLEISRPESRIGNALLKAYMRILVPVIARIVARERATSELWRYYWDTIEACIAPAQIIAALEAAGFEAVRRHTELGIFSEYSAVKPESSGLLK
;
A
#
# COMPACT_ATOMS: atom_id res chain seq x y z
N MET A 1 19.77 -38.41 -3.84
CA MET A 1 18.50 -37.85 -3.38
C MET A 1 18.72 -37.37 -1.96
N ASN A 2 18.96 -36.09 -1.80
CA ASN A 2 19.17 -35.48 -0.49
C ASN A 2 18.41 -34.18 -0.50
N THR A 3 17.17 -34.21 0.01
CA THR A 3 16.32 -33.05 0.22
C THR A 3 16.87 -32.31 1.43
N ALA A 4 17.44 -31.12 1.18
CA ALA A 4 17.76 -30.20 2.25
C ALA A 4 16.47 -29.78 2.97
N PRO A 5 16.46 -29.64 4.31
CA PRO A 5 15.29 -29.19 5.04
C PRO A 5 15.06 -27.70 4.75
N GLU A 6 13.84 -27.37 4.32
CA GLU A 6 13.32 -25.99 4.38
C GLU A 6 13.53 -25.46 5.80
N SER A 7 14.29 -24.39 5.91
CA SER A 7 14.45 -23.66 7.16
C SER A 7 13.12 -23.02 7.52
N ASP A 8 12.41 -23.66 8.41
CA ASP A 8 11.25 -23.15 9.13
C ASP A 8 11.74 -22.01 10.04
N LEU A 9 11.85 -20.80 9.46
CA LEU A 9 12.02 -19.59 10.24
C LEU A 9 10.76 -19.48 11.10
N ALA A 10 10.90 -19.71 12.39
CA ALA A 10 9.84 -19.64 13.38
C ALA A 10 9.03 -18.35 13.15
N ALA A 11 7.89 -18.49 12.50
CA ALA A 11 6.99 -17.39 12.22
C ALA A 11 6.49 -16.86 13.56
N GLY A 12 6.91 -15.65 13.92
CA GLY A 12 6.33 -14.92 15.04
C GLY A 12 4.81 -14.82 14.87
N PRO A 13 4.07 -14.40 15.91
CA PRO A 13 2.63 -14.27 15.82
C PRO A 13 2.23 -13.35 14.67
N VAL A 14 1.26 -13.80 13.84
CA VAL A 14 0.73 -13.02 12.70
C VAL A 14 0.24 -11.66 13.19
N GLN A 15 0.78 -10.60 12.63
CA GLN A 15 0.38 -9.23 12.95
C GLN A 15 -0.58 -8.70 11.89
N LEU A 16 -1.86 -8.62 12.23
CA LEU A 16 -2.88 -8.09 11.34
C LEU A 16 -2.85 -6.54 11.31
N PRO A 17 -3.11 -5.91 10.15
CA PRO A 17 -3.19 -4.45 10.02
C PRO A 17 -4.44 -3.85 10.68
N HIS A 18 -5.44 -4.66 10.97
CA HIS A 18 -6.66 -4.31 11.69
C HIS A 18 -7.32 -5.55 12.31
N SER A 19 -8.25 -5.34 13.26
CA SER A 19 -9.07 -6.43 13.80
C SER A 19 -9.86 -7.12 12.69
N PRO A 20 -10.09 -8.44 12.78
CA PRO A 20 -10.92 -9.16 11.82
C PRO A 20 -12.27 -8.49 11.60
N LEU A 21 -12.78 -8.53 10.38
CA LEU A 21 -14.07 -7.94 10.00
C LEU A 21 -15.07 -9.04 9.57
N PRO A 22 -15.76 -9.69 10.53
CA PRO A 22 -16.63 -10.85 10.26
C PRO A 22 -17.81 -10.55 9.33
N ALA A 23 -18.11 -9.26 9.11
CA ALA A 23 -19.13 -8.84 8.14
C ALA A 23 -18.72 -9.12 6.68
N TYR A 24 -17.42 -9.32 6.40
CA TYR A 24 -16.88 -9.51 5.06
C TYR A 24 -16.20 -10.86 4.85
N TYR A 25 -15.51 -11.40 5.88
CA TYR A 25 -14.78 -12.66 5.82
C TYR A 25 -14.58 -13.26 7.23
N ARG A 26 -14.39 -14.57 7.30
CA ARG A 26 -14.23 -15.32 8.56
C ARG A 26 -12.80 -15.77 8.82
N ASP A 27 -12.06 -16.01 7.74
CA ASP A 27 -10.68 -16.48 7.77
C ASP A 27 -9.84 -15.82 6.68
N GLU A 28 -8.54 -16.11 6.67
CA GLU A 28 -7.58 -15.56 5.71
C GLU A 28 -7.89 -15.95 4.27
N VAL A 29 -8.37 -17.16 4.03
CA VAL A 29 -8.71 -17.64 2.67
C VAL A 29 -9.92 -16.87 2.14
N GLU A 30 -10.95 -16.67 2.97
CA GLU A 30 -12.10 -15.84 2.62
C GLU A 30 -11.70 -14.38 2.44
N HIS A 31 -10.80 -13.84 3.29
CA HIS A 31 -10.28 -12.49 3.16
C HIS A 31 -9.63 -12.26 1.80
N GLN A 32 -8.73 -13.13 1.38
CA GLN A 32 -8.06 -13.02 0.08
C GLN A 32 -9.03 -13.13 -1.10
N ARG A 33 -10.01 -14.04 -1.01
CA ARG A 33 -11.04 -14.19 -2.04
C ARG A 33 -11.92 -12.94 -2.11
N PHE A 34 -12.30 -12.39 -0.97
CA PHE A 34 -13.08 -11.17 -0.88
C PHE A 34 -12.33 -9.99 -1.51
N LEU A 35 -11.07 -9.76 -1.11
CA LEU A 35 -10.23 -8.68 -1.67
C LEU A 35 -10.11 -8.81 -3.17
N ARG A 36 -9.73 -9.98 -3.66
CA ARG A 36 -9.60 -10.21 -5.10
C ARG A 36 -10.90 -9.92 -5.85
N ARG A 37 -12.03 -10.44 -5.37
CA ARG A 37 -13.33 -10.20 -5.96
C ARG A 37 -13.68 -8.70 -6.00
N ILE A 38 -13.64 -8.04 -4.85
CA ILE A 38 -14.10 -6.65 -4.75
C ILE A 38 -13.24 -5.68 -5.57
N PHE A 39 -11.91 -5.90 -5.62
CA PHE A 39 -11.02 -5.09 -6.42
C PHE A 39 -11.13 -5.40 -7.91
N ASP A 40 -11.27 -6.67 -8.32
CA ASP A 40 -11.50 -7.03 -9.73
C ASP A 40 -12.80 -6.42 -10.27
N GLU A 41 -13.90 -6.50 -9.51
CA GLU A 41 -15.21 -5.99 -9.90
C GLU A 41 -15.29 -4.46 -9.95
N THR A 42 -14.49 -3.75 -9.14
CA THR A 42 -14.56 -2.29 -9.02
C THR A 42 -13.45 -1.55 -9.76
N ALA A 43 -12.50 -2.27 -10.35
CA ALA A 43 -11.32 -1.69 -10.98
C ALA A 43 -11.63 -0.62 -12.04
N SER A 44 -12.69 -0.81 -12.84
CA SER A 44 -13.09 0.13 -13.91
C SER A 44 -13.63 1.46 -13.39
N ASP A 45 -14.18 1.47 -12.17
CA ASP A 45 -14.77 2.66 -11.55
C ASP A 45 -13.81 3.39 -10.60
N TYR A 46 -12.73 2.71 -10.19
CA TYR A 46 -11.86 3.14 -9.10
C TYR A 46 -11.29 4.56 -9.32
N ASP A 47 -10.63 4.79 -10.44
CA ASP A 47 -9.99 6.08 -10.75
C ASP A 47 -10.98 7.24 -10.85
N ARG A 48 -12.19 6.95 -11.36
CA ARG A 48 -13.21 7.97 -11.52
C ARG A 48 -13.73 8.44 -10.17
N ILE A 49 -13.97 7.50 -9.27
CA ILE A 49 -14.46 7.80 -7.92
C ILE A 49 -13.36 8.48 -7.11
N GLU A 50 -12.12 7.96 -7.14
CA GLU A 50 -10.99 8.58 -6.47
C GLU A 50 -10.80 10.03 -6.89
N ARG A 51 -10.86 10.32 -8.19
CA ARG A 51 -10.74 11.69 -8.72
C ARG A 51 -11.81 12.63 -8.18
N VAL A 52 -13.04 12.17 -8.08
CA VAL A 52 -14.15 12.97 -7.53
C VAL A 52 -13.96 13.19 -6.03
N LEU A 53 -13.62 12.13 -5.27
CA LEU A 53 -13.43 12.20 -3.82
C LEU A 53 -12.22 13.07 -3.45
N ALA A 54 -11.12 12.97 -4.19
CA ALA A 54 -9.92 13.77 -3.97
C ALA A 54 -10.01 15.19 -4.58
N MET A 55 -11.16 15.55 -5.21
CA MET A 55 -11.34 16.84 -5.89
C MET A 55 -10.17 17.19 -6.83
N GLY A 56 -9.56 16.18 -7.47
CA GLY A 56 -8.40 16.32 -8.35
C GLY A 56 -7.06 16.62 -7.68
N THR A 57 -6.99 16.69 -6.34
CA THR A 57 -5.73 16.98 -5.61
C THR A 57 -4.82 15.77 -5.45
N GLY A 58 -5.32 14.57 -5.67
CA GLY A 58 -4.61 13.31 -5.48
C GLY A 58 -3.25 13.23 -6.17
N PRO A 59 -3.12 13.56 -7.47
CA PRO A 59 -1.82 13.53 -8.16
C PRO A 59 -0.76 14.43 -7.52
N ARG A 60 -1.14 15.67 -7.14
CA ARG A 60 -0.22 16.60 -6.48
C ARG A 60 0.25 16.05 -5.12
N TYR A 61 -0.67 15.53 -4.32
CA TYR A 61 -0.35 14.94 -3.03
C TYR A 61 0.64 13.77 -3.18
N ARG A 62 0.36 12.79 -4.06
CA ARG A 62 1.23 11.62 -4.30
C ARG A 62 2.61 12.04 -4.77
N ARG A 63 2.70 13.04 -5.67
CA ARG A 63 3.97 13.58 -6.13
C ARG A 63 4.80 14.15 -4.99
N MET A 64 4.19 14.95 -4.12
CA MET A 64 4.86 15.55 -2.97
C MET A 64 5.29 14.50 -1.94
N ALA A 65 4.47 13.48 -1.70
CA ALA A 65 4.80 12.37 -0.80
C ALA A 65 6.02 11.58 -1.29
N LEU A 66 6.06 11.23 -2.58
CA LEU A 66 7.22 10.57 -3.20
C LEU A 66 8.50 11.42 -3.08
N GLN A 67 8.41 12.75 -3.30
CA GLN A 67 9.54 13.67 -3.13
C GLN A 67 10.02 13.73 -1.68
N ARG A 68 9.09 13.84 -0.72
CA ARG A 68 9.43 13.84 0.72
C ARG A 68 10.11 12.55 1.17
N ALA A 69 9.68 11.41 0.60
CA ALA A 69 10.31 10.12 0.85
C ALA A 69 11.65 9.95 0.13
N GLY A 70 12.03 10.91 -0.73
CA GLY A 70 13.34 10.94 -1.39
C GLY A 70 13.44 10.11 -2.66
N LEU A 71 12.32 9.88 -3.38
CA LEU A 71 12.37 9.29 -4.73
C LEU A 71 13.21 10.19 -5.64
N ALA A 72 14.13 9.59 -6.37
CA ALA A 72 15.09 10.29 -7.20
C ALA A 72 14.99 9.90 -8.70
N PRO A 73 15.41 10.78 -9.62
CA PRO A 73 15.56 10.40 -11.02
C PRO A 73 16.51 9.20 -11.19
N GLY A 74 16.09 8.24 -12.01
CA GLY A 74 16.85 7.02 -12.27
C GLY A 74 16.63 5.87 -11.30
N ASP A 75 15.86 6.05 -10.21
CA ASP A 75 15.56 5.00 -9.24
C ASP A 75 14.84 3.82 -9.91
N LYS A 76 15.15 2.62 -9.43
CA LYS A 76 14.37 1.40 -9.67
C LYS A 76 13.29 1.29 -8.61
N VAL A 77 12.04 1.40 -9.03
CA VAL A 77 10.88 1.45 -8.14
C VAL A 77 10.12 0.12 -8.16
N VAL A 78 9.75 -0.37 -6.98
CA VAL A 78 8.74 -1.42 -6.81
C VAL A 78 7.50 -0.78 -6.15
N ASP A 79 6.37 -0.77 -6.85
CA ASP A 79 5.08 -0.27 -6.33
C ASP A 79 4.19 -1.46 -5.98
N VAL A 80 4.02 -1.71 -4.69
CA VAL A 80 3.27 -2.84 -4.13
C VAL A 80 1.82 -2.41 -3.91
N GLY A 81 0.87 -3.25 -4.33
CA GLY A 81 -0.53 -2.86 -4.39
C GLY A 81 -0.73 -1.71 -5.37
N ILE A 82 -0.12 -1.82 -6.58
CA ILE A 82 -0.14 -0.75 -7.59
C ILE A 82 -1.56 -0.32 -7.97
N GLY A 83 -2.55 -1.20 -7.82
CA GLY A 83 -3.94 -0.95 -8.22
C GLY A 83 -4.04 -0.56 -9.69
N THR A 84 -4.67 0.55 -9.98
CA THR A 84 -4.79 1.14 -11.33
C THR A 84 -3.59 2.00 -11.74
N GLY A 85 -2.56 2.10 -10.88
CA GLY A 85 -1.32 2.82 -11.17
C GLY A 85 -1.30 4.30 -10.84
N LEU A 86 -2.16 4.76 -9.92
CA LEU A 86 -2.25 6.18 -9.57
C LEU A 86 -0.97 6.73 -8.90
N LEU A 87 -0.34 5.96 -7.99
CA LEU A 87 0.93 6.33 -7.38
C LEU A 87 2.08 6.10 -8.36
N ALA A 88 2.09 4.96 -9.05
CA ALA A 88 3.07 4.61 -10.07
C ALA A 88 3.21 5.67 -11.18
N ARG A 89 2.10 6.31 -11.58
CA ARG A 89 2.10 7.39 -12.58
C ARG A 89 2.96 8.57 -12.12
N GLU A 90 2.81 8.99 -10.88
CA GLU A 90 3.60 10.09 -10.32
C GLU A 90 5.06 9.67 -10.06
N ALA A 91 5.29 8.40 -9.72
CA ALA A 91 6.64 7.84 -9.58
C ALA A 91 7.35 7.82 -10.94
N CYS A 92 6.73 7.29 -12.00
CA CYS A 92 7.29 7.28 -13.36
C CYS A 92 7.67 8.69 -13.85
N ALA A 93 6.83 9.68 -13.55
CA ALA A 93 7.11 11.07 -13.92
C ALA A 93 8.36 11.64 -13.21
N GLN A 94 8.67 11.17 -12.00
CA GLN A 94 9.83 11.63 -11.22
C GLN A 94 11.11 10.87 -11.56
N ILE A 95 11.05 9.54 -11.73
CA ILE A 95 12.25 8.75 -12.06
C ILE A 95 12.73 8.99 -13.49
N GLY A 96 11.84 9.43 -14.38
CA GLY A 96 12.19 9.72 -15.77
C GLY A 96 12.56 8.47 -16.59
N ALA A 97 13.19 8.72 -17.76
CA ALA A 97 13.53 7.65 -18.70
C ALA A 97 14.68 6.74 -18.24
N ALA A 98 15.49 7.18 -17.29
CA ALA A 98 16.61 6.40 -16.76
C ALA A 98 16.18 5.44 -15.64
N GLY A 99 15.00 5.66 -15.03
CA GLY A 99 14.45 4.80 -14.01
C GLY A 99 13.63 3.65 -14.57
N SER A 100 13.24 2.73 -13.69
CA SER A 100 12.35 1.62 -14.03
C SER A 100 11.31 1.42 -12.93
N LEU A 101 10.15 0.88 -13.29
CA LEU A 101 9.09 0.57 -12.33
C LEU A 101 8.54 -0.83 -12.56
N VAL A 102 8.45 -1.57 -11.46
CA VAL A 102 7.72 -2.84 -11.37
C VAL A 102 6.49 -2.62 -10.50
N GLY A 103 5.30 -2.84 -11.04
CA GLY A 103 4.04 -2.78 -10.31
C GLY A 103 3.56 -4.17 -9.92
N ILE A 104 3.17 -4.36 -8.67
CA ILE A 104 2.71 -5.65 -8.13
C ILE A 104 1.32 -5.47 -7.54
N ASP A 105 0.39 -6.35 -7.90
CA ASP A 105 -0.96 -6.37 -7.34
C ASP A 105 -1.52 -7.80 -7.32
N PRO A 106 -2.27 -8.23 -6.30
CA PRO A 106 -2.94 -9.53 -6.29
C PRO A 106 -4.16 -9.59 -7.22
N SER A 107 -4.71 -8.44 -7.67
CA SER A 107 -5.89 -8.33 -8.54
C SER A 107 -5.48 -8.19 -10.01
N PRO A 108 -5.71 -9.22 -10.86
CA PRO A 108 -5.53 -9.08 -12.30
C PRO A 108 -6.45 -8.04 -12.93
N GLY A 109 -7.63 -7.78 -12.33
CA GLY A 109 -8.57 -6.74 -12.76
C GLY A 109 -7.96 -5.35 -12.61
N MET A 110 -7.32 -5.07 -11.48
CA MET A 110 -6.58 -3.82 -11.25
C MET A 110 -5.43 -3.66 -12.24
N LEU A 111 -4.58 -4.67 -12.40
CA LEU A 111 -3.44 -4.64 -13.33
C LEU A 111 -3.86 -4.33 -14.77
N LYS A 112 -5.02 -4.83 -15.22
CA LYS A 112 -5.57 -4.53 -16.56
C LYS A 112 -5.94 -3.06 -16.77
N GLN A 113 -6.20 -2.31 -15.70
CA GLN A 113 -6.52 -0.88 -15.78
C GLN A 113 -5.27 0.01 -15.81
N VAL A 114 -4.09 -0.54 -15.54
CA VAL A 114 -2.84 0.23 -15.56
C VAL A 114 -2.53 0.69 -16.97
N ALA A 115 -2.66 2.00 -17.21
CA ALA A 115 -2.44 2.63 -18.52
C ALA A 115 -1.03 3.27 -18.62
N LEU A 116 -0.02 2.66 -18.00
CA LEU A 116 1.35 3.11 -18.03
C LEU A 116 2.17 2.28 -19.02
N ARG A 117 3.00 2.95 -19.83
CA ARG A 117 3.89 2.29 -20.79
C ARG A 117 5.30 2.14 -20.20
N GLY A 118 5.99 1.08 -20.60
CA GLY A 118 7.40 0.88 -20.23
C GLY A 118 7.61 0.40 -18.78
N ILE A 119 6.55 -0.01 -18.08
CA ILE A 119 6.65 -0.63 -16.76
C ILE A 119 6.41 -2.13 -16.84
N GLN A 120 6.89 -2.87 -15.85
CA GLN A 120 6.58 -4.29 -15.69
C GLN A 120 5.44 -4.46 -14.69
N LEU A 121 4.50 -5.37 -15.00
CA LEU A 121 3.41 -5.72 -14.10
C LEU A 121 3.53 -7.20 -13.69
N ARG A 122 3.45 -7.46 -12.39
CA ARG A 122 3.55 -8.81 -11.82
C ARG A 122 2.36 -9.06 -10.90
N VAL A 123 1.76 -10.25 -10.98
CA VAL A 123 0.77 -10.68 -9.98
C VAL A 123 1.52 -11.15 -8.75
N GLY A 124 1.19 -10.58 -7.58
CA GLY A 124 1.86 -10.92 -6.33
C GLY A 124 1.24 -10.23 -5.13
N ARG A 125 1.69 -10.59 -3.95
CA ARG A 125 1.21 -10.07 -2.66
C ARG A 125 2.35 -9.43 -1.89
N ALA A 126 2.01 -8.52 -0.96
CA ALA A 126 2.97 -7.83 -0.12
C ALA A 126 3.83 -8.78 0.74
N GLU A 127 3.24 -9.89 1.20
CA GLU A 127 3.88 -10.90 2.05
C GLU A 127 4.80 -11.87 1.30
N GLN A 128 4.80 -11.81 -0.04
CA GLN A 128 5.64 -12.63 -0.91
C GLN A 128 5.78 -11.94 -2.26
N LEU A 129 6.75 -11.07 -2.37
CA LEU A 129 6.97 -10.28 -3.59
C LEU A 129 7.73 -11.10 -4.64
N PRO A 130 7.24 -11.12 -5.90
CA PRO A 130 7.94 -11.76 -7.01
C PRO A 130 9.13 -10.89 -7.49
N CYS A 131 10.02 -10.55 -6.57
CA CYS A 131 11.20 -9.71 -6.76
C CYS A 131 12.43 -10.34 -6.14
N ALA A 132 13.60 -10.08 -6.73
CA ALA A 132 14.87 -10.49 -6.18
C ALA A 132 15.26 -9.64 -4.95
N ASP A 133 16.20 -10.15 -4.15
CA ASP A 133 16.78 -9.41 -3.04
C ASP A 133 17.52 -8.18 -3.58
N GLY A 134 17.30 -7.01 -2.96
CA GLY A 134 17.97 -5.78 -3.35
C GLY A 134 17.62 -5.27 -4.75
N GLU A 135 16.47 -5.69 -5.33
CA GLU A 135 16.05 -5.28 -6.68
C GLU A 135 15.72 -3.78 -6.78
N ALA A 136 15.27 -3.15 -5.69
CA ALA A 136 14.73 -1.80 -5.70
C ALA A 136 15.58 -0.77 -4.95
N ASP A 137 15.66 0.44 -5.53
CA ASP A 137 16.14 1.65 -4.86
C ASP A 137 15.06 2.27 -3.99
N PHE A 138 13.81 2.16 -4.45
CA PHE A 138 12.63 2.73 -3.80
C PHE A 138 11.46 1.73 -3.84
N LEU A 139 10.76 1.56 -2.73
CA LEU A 139 9.56 0.74 -2.65
C LEU A 139 8.40 1.61 -2.14
N SER A 140 7.25 1.52 -2.80
CA SER A 140 6.02 2.19 -2.38
C SER A 140 4.89 1.22 -2.12
N LEU A 141 4.02 1.58 -1.16
CA LEU A 141 2.73 0.94 -0.89
C LEU A 141 1.68 2.05 -0.71
N GLY A 142 0.84 2.24 -1.73
CA GLY A 142 -0.15 3.32 -1.75
C GLY A 142 -1.54 2.87 -1.31
N TYR A 143 -1.97 3.17 -0.07
CA TYR A 143 -3.30 2.89 0.48
C TYR A 143 -3.71 1.41 0.51
N ALA A 144 -2.76 0.51 0.40
CA ALA A 144 -2.96 -0.94 0.40
C ALA A 144 -2.56 -1.62 1.72
N PHE A 145 -1.98 -0.88 2.68
CA PHE A 145 -1.52 -1.42 3.95
C PHE A 145 -2.61 -2.16 4.73
N ARG A 146 -3.84 -1.64 4.73
CA ARG A 146 -4.98 -2.26 5.42
C ARG A 146 -5.44 -3.60 4.82
N HIS A 147 -4.91 -3.96 3.66
CA HIS A 147 -5.30 -5.17 2.93
C HIS A 147 -4.23 -6.26 2.99
N VAL A 148 -3.08 -6.02 3.66
CA VAL A 148 -2.09 -7.07 3.89
C VAL A 148 -2.60 -8.07 4.93
N SER A 149 -2.15 -9.30 4.83
CA SER A 149 -2.58 -10.37 5.74
C SER A 149 -1.65 -10.54 6.94
N ASP A 150 -0.39 -10.08 6.80
CA ASP A 150 0.62 -10.11 7.86
C ASP A 150 1.59 -8.94 7.66
N VAL A 151 1.51 -7.97 8.56
CA VAL A 151 2.33 -6.74 8.54
C VAL A 151 3.81 -7.07 8.68
N GLY A 152 4.16 -7.99 9.58
CA GLY A 152 5.55 -8.38 9.81
C GLY A 152 6.18 -9.01 8.57
N ARG A 153 5.46 -9.95 7.93
CA ARG A 153 5.92 -10.60 6.69
C ARG A 153 6.01 -9.61 5.55
N ALA A 154 5.02 -8.72 5.39
CA ALA A 154 5.06 -7.71 4.34
C ALA A 154 6.27 -6.77 4.50
N PHE A 155 6.53 -6.28 5.70
CA PHE A 155 7.69 -5.41 5.94
C PHE A 155 9.03 -6.12 5.83
N ALA A 156 9.10 -7.40 6.19
CA ALA A 156 10.28 -8.23 5.94
C ALA A 156 10.55 -8.40 4.42
N GLU A 157 9.50 -8.62 3.61
CA GLU A 157 9.62 -8.67 2.15
C GLU A 157 10.05 -7.32 1.55
N PHE A 158 9.50 -6.21 2.05
CA PHE A 158 9.92 -4.87 1.61
C PHE A 158 11.39 -4.62 1.93
N TYR A 159 11.82 -5.02 3.14
CA TYR A 159 13.21 -4.94 3.53
C TYR A 159 14.12 -5.83 2.65
N ARG A 160 13.70 -7.05 2.32
CA ARG A 160 14.43 -7.96 1.44
C ARG A 160 14.63 -7.36 0.05
N VAL A 161 13.55 -6.84 -0.54
CA VAL A 161 13.53 -6.33 -1.93
C VAL A 161 14.28 -5.01 -2.08
N LEU A 162 14.32 -4.18 -1.05
CA LEU A 162 15.12 -2.95 -1.06
C LEU A 162 16.62 -3.27 -0.98
N ARG A 163 17.43 -2.59 -1.80
CA ARG A 163 18.88 -2.61 -1.62
C ARG A 163 19.29 -1.89 -0.33
N PRO A 164 20.51 -2.10 0.20
CA PRO A 164 21.07 -1.24 1.23
C PRO A 164 20.99 0.25 0.81
N GLY A 165 20.59 1.13 1.73
CA GLY A 165 20.31 2.54 1.45
C GLY A 165 19.00 2.80 0.71
N GLY A 166 18.25 1.76 0.33
CA GLY A 166 16.96 1.86 -0.34
C GLY A 166 15.88 2.46 0.57
N LYS A 167 14.89 3.12 -0.02
CA LYS A 167 13.88 3.90 0.70
C LYS A 167 12.50 3.29 0.55
N LEU A 168 11.72 3.38 1.62
CA LEU A 168 10.33 2.93 1.69
C LEU A 168 9.38 4.12 1.85
N LEU A 169 8.23 4.07 1.17
CA LEU A 169 7.09 4.94 1.39
C LEU A 169 5.81 4.11 1.52
N VAL A 170 5.12 4.25 2.65
CA VAL A 170 3.76 3.71 2.84
C VAL A 170 2.80 4.88 2.99
N LEU A 171 1.81 4.98 2.10
CA LEU A 171 0.71 5.94 2.20
C LEU A 171 -0.50 5.26 2.78
N GLU A 172 -1.14 5.91 3.76
CA GLU A 172 -2.34 5.37 4.39
C GLU A 172 -3.29 6.46 4.87
N ILE A 173 -4.59 6.14 4.91
CA ILE A 173 -5.60 7.00 5.53
C ILE A 173 -5.70 6.63 7.01
N SER A 174 -5.35 7.59 7.87
CA SER A 174 -5.41 7.44 9.32
C SER A 174 -6.60 8.18 9.91
N ARG A 175 -7.08 7.68 11.04
CA ARG A 175 -8.11 8.41 11.79
C ARG A 175 -7.54 9.70 12.34
N PRO A 176 -8.26 10.83 12.24
CA PRO A 176 -7.90 12.06 12.93
C PRO A 176 -7.82 11.85 14.44
N GLU A 177 -6.86 12.50 15.09
CA GLU A 177 -6.72 12.47 16.56
C GLU A 177 -7.88 13.19 17.25
N SER A 178 -8.41 14.23 16.61
CA SER A 178 -9.54 15.00 17.12
C SER A 178 -10.85 14.22 16.98
N ARG A 179 -11.66 14.18 18.05
CA ARG A 179 -12.99 13.55 18.02
C ARG A 179 -13.91 14.16 16.96
N ILE A 180 -13.86 15.47 16.78
CA ILE A 180 -14.65 16.18 15.75
C ILE A 180 -14.17 15.79 14.36
N GLY A 181 -12.86 15.81 14.10
CA GLY A 181 -12.29 15.38 12.83
C GLY A 181 -12.65 13.93 12.48
N ASN A 182 -12.59 13.03 13.48
CA ASN A 182 -12.99 11.64 13.26
C ASN A 182 -14.49 11.50 12.95
N ALA A 183 -15.37 12.24 13.63
CA ALA A 183 -16.81 12.25 13.34
C ALA A 183 -17.11 12.81 11.95
N LEU A 184 -16.40 13.85 11.52
CA LEU A 184 -16.52 14.43 10.18
C LEU A 184 -16.04 13.45 9.09
N LEU A 185 -14.89 12.81 9.29
CA LEU A 185 -14.39 11.80 8.37
C LEU A 185 -15.33 10.61 8.27
N LYS A 186 -15.87 10.15 9.40
CA LYS A 186 -16.87 9.07 9.45
C LYS A 186 -18.14 9.44 8.67
N ALA A 187 -18.66 10.64 8.88
CA ALA A 187 -19.82 11.13 8.15
C ALA A 187 -19.54 11.25 6.64
N TYR A 188 -18.37 11.77 6.28
CA TYR A 188 -17.92 11.83 4.89
C TYR A 188 -17.87 10.44 4.25
N MET A 189 -17.19 9.49 4.87
CA MET A 189 -16.99 8.14 4.33
C MET A 189 -18.26 7.28 4.34
N ARG A 190 -19.13 7.41 5.33
CA ARG A 190 -20.36 6.59 5.45
C ARG A 190 -21.58 7.17 4.74
N ILE A 191 -21.63 8.49 4.54
CA ILE A 191 -22.78 9.16 3.94
C ILE A 191 -22.43 9.70 2.55
N LEU A 192 -21.44 10.59 2.47
CA LEU A 192 -21.17 11.31 1.22
C LEU A 192 -20.54 10.39 0.16
N VAL A 193 -19.55 9.59 0.53
CA VAL A 193 -18.87 8.69 -0.41
C VAL A 193 -19.81 7.67 -1.04
N PRO A 194 -20.69 6.95 -0.31
CA PRO A 194 -21.66 6.04 -0.92
C PRO A 194 -22.67 6.73 -1.83
N VAL A 195 -23.08 7.97 -1.50
CA VAL A 195 -23.98 8.76 -2.35
C VAL A 195 -23.28 9.11 -3.67
N ILE A 196 -22.05 9.62 -3.60
CA ILE A 196 -21.24 9.90 -4.79
C ILE A 196 -20.99 8.62 -5.60
N ALA A 197 -20.64 7.52 -4.93
CA ALA A 197 -20.44 6.24 -5.59
C ALA A 197 -21.67 5.77 -6.34
N ARG A 198 -22.88 5.91 -5.78
CA ARG A 198 -24.14 5.58 -6.46
C ARG A 198 -24.39 6.38 -7.73
N ILE A 199 -23.97 7.65 -7.74
CA ILE A 199 -24.18 8.56 -8.88
C ILE A 199 -23.11 8.32 -9.96
N VAL A 200 -21.87 8.04 -9.54
CA VAL A 200 -20.71 8.01 -10.41
C VAL A 200 -20.36 6.58 -10.85
N ALA A 201 -20.59 5.57 -9.99
CA ALA A 201 -20.22 4.18 -10.29
C ALA A 201 -21.19 3.53 -11.29
N ARG A 202 -20.63 2.65 -12.10
CA ARG A 202 -21.38 1.75 -12.99
C ARG A 202 -21.66 0.40 -12.32
N GLU A 203 -20.74 -0.01 -11.43
CA GLU A 203 -20.77 -1.31 -10.78
C GLU A 203 -21.40 -1.25 -9.37
N ARG A 204 -22.31 -2.20 -9.06
CA ARG A 204 -22.95 -2.29 -7.75
C ARG A 204 -21.97 -2.60 -6.61
N ALA A 205 -20.92 -3.39 -6.89
CA ALA A 205 -19.88 -3.75 -5.94
C ALA A 205 -19.14 -2.53 -5.37
N THR A 206 -19.15 -1.39 -6.07
CA THR A 206 -18.49 -0.16 -5.63
C THR A 206 -19.01 0.35 -4.28
N SER A 207 -20.30 0.22 -4.00
CA SER A 207 -20.86 0.61 -2.69
C SER A 207 -20.39 -0.30 -1.55
N GLU A 208 -20.15 -1.59 -1.82
CA GLU A 208 -19.57 -2.54 -0.87
C GLU A 208 -18.12 -2.18 -0.59
N LEU A 209 -17.33 -1.88 -1.62
CA LEU A 209 -15.94 -1.44 -1.50
C LEU A 209 -15.80 -0.26 -0.55
N TRP A 210 -16.59 0.81 -0.74
CA TRP A 210 -16.44 2.02 0.08
C TRP A 210 -16.88 1.84 1.52
N ARG A 211 -17.85 0.96 1.82
CA ARG A 211 -18.14 0.54 3.19
C ARG A 211 -16.99 -0.21 3.82
N TYR A 212 -16.44 -1.19 3.10
CA TYR A 212 -15.27 -1.93 3.51
C TYR A 212 -14.06 -1.01 3.76
N TYR A 213 -13.82 -0.02 2.89
CA TYR A 213 -12.77 0.98 3.10
C TYR A 213 -12.90 1.69 4.44
N TRP A 214 -14.10 2.19 4.76
CA TRP A 214 -14.30 2.84 6.05
C TRP A 214 -14.07 1.89 7.22
N ASP A 215 -14.63 0.70 7.17
CA ASP A 215 -14.53 -0.26 8.27
C ASP A 215 -13.06 -0.68 8.51
N THR A 216 -12.24 -0.82 7.47
CA THR A 216 -10.80 -1.05 7.59
C THR A 216 -10.04 0.16 8.13
N ILE A 217 -10.41 1.39 7.74
CA ILE A 217 -9.81 2.62 8.30
C ILE A 217 -10.14 2.72 9.80
N GLU A 218 -11.39 2.45 10.19
CA GLU A 218 -11.84 2.52 11.58
C GLU A 218 -11.14 1.47 12.45
N ALA A 219 -10.87 0.29 11.90
CA ALA A 219 -10.26 -0.84 12.60
C ALA A 219 -8.72 -0.85 12.54
N CYS A 220 -8.10 -0.05 11.68
CA CYS A 220 -6.65 -0.05 11.44
C CYS A 220 -5.85 0.17 12.74
N ILE A 221 -4.73 -0.54 12.85
CA ILE A 221 -3.78 -0.39 13.97
C ILE A 221 -3.30 1.06 14.08
N ALA A 222 -2.92 1.44 15.30
CA ALA A 222 -2.46 2.81 15.56
C ALA A 222 -1.15 3.13 14.81
N PRO A 223 -0.93 4.39 14.41
CA PRO A 223 0.30 4.82 13.74
C PRO A 223 1.59 4.41 14.46
N ALA A 224 1.61 4.42 15.78
CA ALA A 224 2.76 3.98 16.57
C ALA A 224 3.08 2.49 16.37
N GLN A 225 2.07 1.65 16.16
CA GLN A 225 2.26 0.22 15.90
C GLN A 225 2.83 -0.03 14.49
N ILE A 226 2.46 0.81 13.51
CA ILE A 226 3.05 0.74 12.15
C ILE A 226 4.52 1.12 12.21
N ILE A 227 4.88 2.19 12.93
CA ILE A 227 6.25 2.62 13.14
C ILE A 227 7.06 1.50 13.82
N ALA A 228 6.55 0.96 14.93
CA ALA A 228 7.21 -0.13 15.65
C ALA A 228 7.42 -1.39 14.78
N ALA A 229 6.46 -1.71 13.92
CA ALA A 229 6.58 -2.84 13.00
C ALA A 229 7.63 -2.60 11.90
N LEU A 230 7.78 -1.37 11.40
CA LEU A 230 8.86 -1.00 10.47
C LEU A 230 10.23 -1.10 11.14
N GLU A 231 10.37 -0.58 12.37
CA GLU A 231 11.60 -0.69 13.16
C GLU A 231 11.96 -2.14 13.47
N ALA A 232 10.97 -2.95 13.83
CA ALA A 232 11.15 -4.39 14.07
C ALA A 232 11.59 -5.17 12.82
N ALA A 233 11.18 -4.71 11.62
CA ALA A 233 11.65 -5.28 10.35
C ALA A 233 13.07 -4.83 9.97
N GLY A 234 13.73 -3.98 10.78
CA GLY A 234 15.09 -3.51 10.57
C GLY A 234 15.24 -2.20 9.82
N PHE A 235 14.14 -1.50 9.56
CA PHE A 235 14.20 -0.17 8.95
C PHE A 235 14.68 0.88 9.94
N GLU A 236 15.44 1.85 9.44
CA GLU A 236 15.92 3.02 10.19
C GLU A 236 15.31 4.32 9.69
N ALA A 237 15.51 5.41 10.43
CA ALA A 237 14.99 6.74 10.11
C ALA A 237 13.48 6.74 9.82
N VAL A 238 12.73 5.89 10.51
CA VAL A 238 11.28 5.78 10.37
C VAL A 238 10.62 7.09 10.79
N ARG A 239 9.85 7.67 9.87
CA ARG A 239 9.17 8.95 10.09
C ARG A 239 7.72 8.83 9.63
N ARG A 240 6.84 9.56 10.32
CA ARG A 240 5.46 9.77 9.89
C ARG A 240 5.25 11.25 9.60
N HIS A 241 4.83 11.55 8.39
CA HIS A 241 4.28 12.86 8.02
C HIS A 241 2.76 12.73 7.88
N THR A 242 2.00 13.75 8.30
CA THR A 242 0.53 13.71 8.21
C THR A 242 0.04 14.98 7.51
N GLU A 243 -0.73 14.78 6.44
CA GLU A 243 -1.37 15.88 5.70
C GLU A 243 -2.88 15.91 6.04
N LEU A 244 -3.41 17.11 6.32
CA LEU A 244 -4.81 17.34 6.70
C LEU A 244 -5.28 16.49 7.91
N GLY A 245 -4.35 15.93 8.69
CA GLY A 245 -4.67 15.08 9.84
C GLY A 245 -5.23 13.69 9.48
N ILE A 246 -5.32 13.34 8.20
CA ILE A 246 -5.91 12.08 7.72
C ILE A 246 -5.00 11.28 6.79
N PHE A 247 -4.16 11.92 6.00
CA PHE A 247 -3.22 11.23 5.11
C PHE A 247 -1.89 11.05 5.82
N SER A 248 -1.54 9.82 6.14
CA SER A 248 -0.26 9.46 6.76
C SER A 248 0.71 8.92 5.71
N GLU A 249 1.92 9.42 5.77
CA GLU A 249 3.07 8.99 4.99
C GLU A 249 4.10 8.42 5.94
N TYR A 250 4.34 7.13 5.87
CA TYR A 250 5.42 6.49 6.62
C TYR A 250 6.59 6.33 5.66
N SER A 251 7.71 6.98 5.97
CA SER A 251 8.96 6.83 5.25
C SER A 251 10.01 6.18 6.12
N ALA A 252 10.85 5.35 5.52
CA ALA A 252 11.91 4.62 6.21
C ALA A 252 13.06 4.32 5.23
N VAL A 253 14.21 3.93 5.76
CA VAL A 253 15.40 3.59 4.99
C VAL A 253 15.90 2.22 5.43
N LYS A 254 16.26 1.36 4.49
CA LYS A 254 17.05 0.17 4.78
C LYS A 254 18.49 0.63 5.03
N PRO A 255 19.09 0.32 6.20
CA PRO A 255 20.46 0.75 6.51
C PRO A 255 21.43 0.31 5.42
N GLU A 256 22.47 1.11 5.19
CA GLU A 256 23.61 0.68 4.42
C GLU A 256 24.21 -0.54 5.13
N SER A 257 24.65 -1.55 4.38
CA SER A 257 25.36 -2.66 4.97
C SER A 257 26.55 -2.06 5.73
N SER A 258 26.56 -2.20 7.04
CA SER A 258 27.73 -1.83 7.84
C SER A 258 28.90 -2.61 7.28
N GLY A 259 29.72 -1.97 6.45
CA GLY A 259 30.98 -2.55 6.04
C GLY A 259 31.75 -2.82 7.33
N LEU A 260 31.81 -4.09 7.71
CA LEU A 260 32.81 -4.53 8.69
C LEU A 260 34.17 -4.05 8.16
N LEU A 261 34.63 -2.92 8.69
CA LEU A 261 36.00 -2.52 8.58
C LEU A 261 36.81 -3.71 9.10
N LYS A 262 37.37 -4.49 8.16
CA LYS A 262 38.38 -5.48 8.46
C LYS A 262 39.68 -4.77 8.76
#